data_d596f418fd5d3954faf54ee2f2e62d8e
#
_entry.id   d596f418fd5d3954faf54ee2f2e62d8e
#
_cell.length_a   1.000
_cell.length_b   1.000
_cell.length_c   1.000
_cell.angle_alpha   90.00
_cell.angle_beta   90.00
_cell.angle_gamma   90.00
#
_symmetry.space_group_name_H-M   'P 1'
#
loop_
_entity.id
_entity.type
_entity.pdbx_description
1 polymer ?
#
loop_
_entity_poly.entity_id
_entity_poly.type
_entity_poly.pdbx_seq_one_letter_code
_entity_poly.pdbx_strand_id
1 'polypeptide(L)'
;MLENMRISIQGIWSHKMRSFLTMLGIIIGIASIIAIVSTIKGTSEQIKEDLIGAGNNTVSVSLNYGDSDYDPEYGMTDGTEPPLLSDQQKEDVMNLDHVENATFFYSRTYTSSVYYENTSFQGGSIYGIDMKYLDTCGYMVRSGRGFIQKDYDEMRKVVLVDSNAADNLFAGKDPVGKTIEIGSEPFTVIGVVEQNDDYQPNIKTIDEYNQYYQMIMGTVMIPNKCWPMAFKFDEPENAVIRADSTDNMSSAGNAAADIMNQGINTNTSKYKYKADDVMQQVKNLQKLSESTNTQLIWIASISLLVGGIGVMNIMLVSVTERTSEIGLKKAIGARKKVILFQFLTEASMLTSIGGVIGVIVGIALSKVVSELSGAPTAISIPAIIGSVLFSTLIGVIFGLLPSVKAADLNPIDALRSE
;
A
#
# COMPACT_ATOMS: atom_id res chain seq x y z
N MET A 1 40.41 -5.44 22.60
CA MET A 1 39.50 -5.03 21.52
C MET A 1 39.52 -3.51 21.32
N LEU A 2 39.25 -2.71 22.35
CA LEU A 2 39.22 -1.23 22.25
C LEU A 2 40.52 -0.61 21.71
N GLU A 3 41.66 -1.16 22.06
CA GLU A 3 42.97 -0.72 21.60
C GLU A 3 43.17 -0.97 20.09
N ASN A 4 42.74 -2.14 19.61
CA ASN A 4 42.77 -2.45 18.18
C ASN A 4 41.82 -1.51 17.36
N MET A 5 40.66 -1.16 17.92
CA MET A 5 39.77 -0.17 17.31
C MET A 5 40.41 1.20 17.19
N ARG A 6 41.12 1.67 18.22
CA ARG A 6 41.84 2.94 18.20
C ARG A 6 42.97 2.97 17.17
N ILE A 7 43.73 1.85 17.08
CA ILE A 7 44.80 1.71 16.08
C ILE A 7 44.21 1.68 14.66
N SER A 8 43.10 0.98 14.44
CA SER A 8 42.39 0.95 13.15
C SER A 8 41.91 2.34 12.69
N ILE A 9 41.32 3.12 13.60
CA ILE A 9 40.90 4.50 13.30
C ILE A 9 42.10 5.37 12.93
N GLN A 10 43.23 5.29 13.66
CA GLN A 10 44.44 6.02 13.34
C GLN A 10 44.99 5.64 11.95
N GLY A 11 44.99 4.33 11.60
CA GLY A 11 45.40 3.84 10.30
C GLY A 11 44.54 4.39 9.13
N ILE A 12 43.23 4.46 9.34
CA ILE A 12 42.28 5.04 8.36
C ILE A 12 42.60 6.53 8.12
N TRP A 13 42.92 7.28 9.18
CA TRP A 13 43.21 8.71 9.09
C TRP A 13 44.60 9.01 8.50
N SER A 14 45.56 8.10 8.60
CA SER A 14 46.91 8.27 8.05
C SER A 14 46.92 8.17 6.51
N HIS A 15 45.99 7.42 5.90
CA HIS A 15 45.88 7.23 4.45
C HIS A 15 44.52 7.63 3.91
N LYS A 16 44.06 8.88 4.18
CA LYS A 16 42.71 9.38 3.95
C LYS A 16 42.15 9.10 2.54
N MET A 17 42.94 9.37 1.48
CA MET A 17 42.48 9.17 0.10
C MET A 17 42.22 7.71 -0.24
N ARG A 18 43.11 6.81 0.25
CA ARG A 18 42.96 5.37 0.02
C ARG A 18 41.73 4.83 0.75
N SER A 19 41.59 5.19 2.03
CA SER A 19 40.45 4.77 2.85
C SER A 19 39.12 5.30 2.30
N PHE A 20 39.09 6.56 1.83
CA PHE A 20 37.92 7.17 1.19
C PHE A 20 37.54 6.43 -0.09
N LEU A 21 38.50 6.18 -0.99
CA LEU A 21 38.24 5.47 -2.25
C LEU A 21 37.68 4.06 -2.04
N THR A 22 38.17 3.38 -0.98
CA THR A 22 37.69 2.05 -0.61
C THR A 22 36.27 2.09 -0.08
N MET A 23 36.01 3.04 0.84
CA MET A 23 34.69 3.18 1.42
C MET A 23 33.68 3.64 0.38
N LEU A 24 34.08 4.34 -0.69
CA LEU A 24 33.16 4.89 -1.70
C LEU A 24 32.32 3.81 -2.35
N GLY A 25 32.88 2.67 -2.71
CA GLY A 25 32.14 1.54 -3.27
C GLY A 25 31.06 0.99 -2.29
N ILE A 26 31.41 0.92 -1.00
CA ILE A 26 30.48 0.47 0.04
C ILE A 26 29.41 1.52 0.30
N ILE A 27 29.79 2.81 0.37
CA ILE A 27 28.89 3.93 0.55
C ILE A 27 27.84 3.95 -0.58
N ILE A 28 28.28 3.85 -1.84
CA ILE A 28 27.37 3.84 -3.00
C ILE A 28 26.43 2.63 -2.94
N GLY A 29 26.97 1.44 -2.67
CA GLY A 29 26.16 0.22 -2.59
C GLY A 29 25.07 0.31 -1.51
N ILE A 30 25.43 0.74 -0.30
CA ILE A 30 24.47 0.88 0.79
C ILE A 30 23.52 2.04 0.59
N ALA A 31 23.99 3.19 0.09
CA ALA A 31 23.13 4.32 -0.21
C ALA A 31 22.08 3.95 -1.25
N SER A 32 22.43 3.19 -2.28
CA SER A 32 21.50 2.68 -3.27
C SER A 32 20.46 1.75 -2.66
N ILE A 33 20.88 0.80 -1.82
CA ILE A 33 19.95 -0.12 -1.13
C ILE A 33 18.96 0.66 -0.26
N ILE A 34 19.44 1.60 0.55
CA ILE A 34 18.58 2.40 1.44
C ILE A 34 17.62 3.27 0.62
N ALA A 35 18.09 3.94 -0.44
CA ALA A 35 17.24 4.75 -1.30
C ALA A 35 16.13 3.91 -1.96
N ILE A 36 16.49 2.77 -2.54
CA ILE A 36 15.54 1.85 -3.18
C ILE A 36 14.51 1.35 -2.17
N VAL A 37 14.94 0.79 -1.03
CA VAL A 37 14.02 0.22 -0.03
C VAL A 37 13.11 1.30 0.57
N SER A 38 13.61 2.53 0.78
CA SER A 38 12.81 3.63 1.29
C SER A 38 11.74 4.09 0.28
N THR A 39 12.07 4.16 -1.00
CA THR A 39 11.11 4.48 -2.06
C THR A 39 10.05 3.39 -2.19
N ILE A 40 10.45 2.10 -2.18
CA ILE A 40 9.53 0.96 -2.21
C ILE A 40 8.49 1.04 -1.11
N LYS A 41 8.98 1.22 0.13
CA LYS A 41 8.10 1.27 1.29
C LYS A 41 7.15 2.46 1.19
N GLY A 42 7.65 3.64 0.82
CA GLY A 42 6.82 4.83 0.66
C GLY A 42 5.76 4.66 -0.43
N THR A 43 6.13 4.15 -1.61
CA THR A 43 5.18 3.87 -2.71
C THR A 43 4.15 2.82 -2.31
N SER A 44 4.55 1.76 -1.58
CA SER A 44 3.62 0.73 -1.11
C SER A 44 2.60 1.28 -0.10
N GLU A 45 3.05 2.12 0.83
CA GLU A 45 2.17 2.81 1.79
C GLU A 45 1.22 3.77 1.06
N GLN A 46 1.72 4.51 0.08
CA GLN A 46 0.89 5.41 -0.71
C GLN A 46 -0.16 4.69 -1.57
N ILE A 47 0.20 3.61 -2.26
CA ILE A 47 -0.76 2.80 -3.03
C ILE A 47 -1.91 2.33 -2.11
N LYS A 48 -1.58 1.89 -0.89
CA LYS A 48 -2.58 1.49 0.10
C LYS A 48 -3.49 2.66 0.48
N GLU A 49 -2.92 3.83 0.77
CA GLU A 49 -3.66 5.03 1.16
C GLU A 49 -4.51 5.60 0.02
N ASP A 50 -3.96 5.64 -1.20
CA ASP A 50 -4.65 6.19 -2.38
C ASP A 50 -5.82 5.30 -2.84
N LEU A 51 -5.74 3.97 -2.69
CA LEU A 51 -6.79 3.05 -3.14
C LEU A 51 -7.85 2.75 -2.07
N ILE A 52 -7.49 2.78 -0.79
CA ILE A 52 -8.41 2.40 0.29
C ILE A 52 -8.93 3.64 1.02
N GLY A 53 -8.18 4.76 0.97
CA GLY A 53 -8.41 5.93 1.83
C GLY A 53 -7.86 5.72 3.24
N ALA A 54 -7.76 6.80 4.00
CA ALA A 54 -7.26 6.78 5.37
C ALA A 54 -8.41 6.41 6.34
N GLY A 55 -8.68 5.13 6.48
CA GLY A 55 -9.71 4.64 7.43
C GLY A 55 -10.94 4.00 6.78
N ASN A 56 -10.99 3.93 5.45
CA ASN A 56 -12.04 3.21 4.75
C ASN A 56 -11.75 1.71 4.74
N ASN A 57 -12.34 0.98 5.69
CA ASN A 57 -12.25 -0.48 5.76
C ASN A 57 -13.47 -1.17 5.12
N THR A 58 -14.10 -0.54 4.10
CA THR A 58 -15.29 -1.10 3.46
C THR A 58 -14.97 -1.88 2.20
N VAL A 59 -15.71 -2.96 1.98
CA VAL A 59 -15.67 -3.81 0.79
C VAL A 59 -17.08 -3.94 0.24
N SER A 60 -17.26 -3.61 -1.04
CA SER A 60 -18.51 -3.87 -1.74
C SER A 60 -18.59 -5.32 -2.17
N VAL A 61 -19.75 -5.93 -1.99
CA VAL A 61 -20.08 -7.26 -2.51
C VAL A 61 -21.27 -7.11 -3.44
N SER A 62 -21.01 -7.26 -4.73
CA SER A 62 -21.98 -7.02 -5.79
C SER A 62 -22.34 -8.31 -6.53
N LEU A 63 -23.59 -8.37 -7.01
CA LEU A 63 -24.02 -9.44 -7.89
C LEU A 63 -23.42 -9.23 -9.28
N ASN A 64 -22.75 -10.26 -9.80
CA ASN A 64 -22.22 -10.30 -11.15
C ASN A 64 -22.97 -11.31 -12.00
N TYR A 65 -23.03 -11.03 -13.30
CA TYR A 65 -23.45 -11.99 -14.32
C TYR A 65 -22.28 -12.29 -15.25
N GLY A 66 -21.67 -13.45 -15.08
CA GLY A 66 -20.40 -13.76 -15.70
C GLY A 66 -19.25 -12.93 -15.10
N ASP A 67 -18.60 -12.13 -15.95
CA ASP A 67 -17.47 -11.26 -15.53
C ASP A 67 -17.83 -9.79 -15.37
N SER A 68 -19.11 -9.41 -15.53
CA SER A 68 -19.60 -8.04 -15.44
C SER A 68 -20.55 -7.90 -14.25
N ASP A 69 -20.59 -6.70 -13.66
CA ASP A 69 -21.58 -6.35 -12.66
C ASP A 69 -22.98 -6.50 -13.24
N TYR A 70 -23.90 -7.05 -12.45
CA TYR A 70 -25.28 -7.19 -12.85
C TYR A 70 -26.03 -5.85 -12.66
N ASP A 71 -26.62 -5.36 -13.74
CA ASP A 71 -27.54 -4.21 -13.69
C ASP A 71 -28.95 -4.66 -14.06
N PRO A 72 -29.96 -4.45 -13.17
CA PRO A 72 -31.35 -4.85 -13.45
C PRO A 72 -31.98 -4.14 -14.65
N GLU A 73 -31.47 -2.97 -15.06
CA GLU A 73 -31.99 -2.19 -16.18
C GLU A 73 -31.44 -2.68 -17.53
N TYR A 74 -30.15 -3.05 -17.54
CA TYR A 74 -29.42 -3.43 -18.75
C TYR A 74 -28.91 -4.87 -18.71
N GLY A 75 -29.17 -5.60 -17.62
CA GLY A 75 -28.63 -6.93 -17.39
C GLY A 75 -29.05 -7.93 -18.44
N MET A 76 -28.08 -8.59 -19.08
CA MET A 76 -28.33 -9.77 -19.89
C MET A 76 -28.81 -10.91 -18.98
N THR A 77 -29.94 -11.51 -19.30
CA THR A 77 -30.44 -12.70 -18.59
C THR A 77 -30.46 -13.87 -19.57
N ASP A 78 -30.09 -15.03 -19.08
CA ASP A 78 -30.25 -16.31 -19.81
C ASP A 78 -31.63 -16.95 -19.58
N GLY A 79 -32.57 -16.16 -19.03
CA GLY A 79 -33.88 -16.62 -18.64
C GLY A 79 -33.93 -17.18 -17.20
N THR A 80 -32.82 -17.12 -16.45
CA THR A 80 -32.80 -17.43 -15.02
C THR A 80 -33.06 -16.15 -14.23
N GLU A 81 -33.78 -16.29 -13.10
CA GLU A 81 -34.02 -15.16 -12.20
C GLU A 81 -32.78 -14.89 -11.34
N PRO A 82 -32.47 -13.61 -11.06
CA PRO A 82 -31.38 -13.28 -10.15
C PRO A 82 -31.69 -13.78 -8.74
N PRO A 83 -30.67 -14.20 -7.97
CA PRO A 83 -30.86 -14.70 -6.62
C PRO A 83 -31.29 -13.58 -5.67
N LEU A 84 -32.20 -13.89 -4.75
CA LEU A 84 -32.60 -12.99 -3.66
C LEU A 84 -31.93 -13.45 -2.36
N LEU A 85 -31.51 -12.49 -1.56
CA LEU A 85 -30.91 -12.74 -0.24
C LEU A 85 -32.02 -12.99 0.79
N SER A 86 -31.88 -14.06 1.54
CA SER A 86 -32.74 -14.34 2.71
C SER A 86 -32.29 -13.49 3.92
N ASP A 87 -33.22 -13.24 4.84
CA ASP A 87 -32.90 -12.55 6.09
C ASP A 87 -31.84 -13.31 6.92
N GLN A 88 -31.83 -14.66 6.84
CA GLN A 88 -30.82 -15.49 7.49
C GLN A 88 -29.42 -15.24 6.91
N GLN A 89 -29.27 -15.17 5.57
CA GLN A 89 -27.98 -14.87 4.96
C GLN A 89 -27.48 -13.46 5.35
N LYS A 90 -28.39 -12.48 5.44
CA LYS A 90 -28.04 -11.14 5.90
C LYS A 90 -27.54 -11.14 7.35
N GLU A 91 -28.22 -11.91 8.21
CA GLU A 91 -27.81 -12.06 9.61
C GLU A 91 -26.48 -12.82 9.73
N ASP A 92 -26.27 -13.87 8.95
CA ASP A 92 -25.03 -14.63 8.92
C ASP A 92 -23.84 -13.77 8.46
N VAL A 93 -24.04 -12.89 7.47
CA VAL A 93 -23.03 -11.91 7.04
C VAL A 93 -22.69 -10.93 8.15
N MET A 94 -23.69 -10.41 8.88
CA MET A 94 -23.45 -9.48 9.98
C MET A 94 -22.70 -10.11 11.16
N ASN A 95 -22.79 -11.43 11.32
CA ASN A 95 -22.17 -12.18 12.41
C ASN A 95 -20.82 -12.82 12.02
N LEU A 96 -20.28 -12.52 10.84
CA LEU A 96 -18.96 -13.01 10.41
C LEU A 96 -17.84 -12.44 11.27
N ASP A 97 -16.81 -13.25 11.47
CA ASP A 97 -15.55 -12.78 12.06
C ASP A 97 -14.96 -11.65 11.23
N HIS A 98 -14.38 -10.65 11.89
CA HIS A 98 -13.78 -9.47 11.28
C HIS A 98 -14.75 -8.52 10.55
N VAL A 99 -16.06 -8.70 10.71
CA VAL A 99 -17.07 -7.76 10.23
C VAL A 99 -17.53 -6.87 11.40
N GLU A 100 -17.25 -5.57 11.28
CA GLU A 100 -17.71 -4.57 12.25
C GLU A 100 -19.16 -4.15 11.97
N ASN A 101 -19.49 -3.97 10.68
CA ASN A 101 -20.83 -3.61 10.23
C ASN A 101 -21.06 -4.14 8.80
N ALA A 102 -22.33 -4.38 8.47
CA ALA A 102 -22.75 -4.72 7.12
C ALA A 102 -24.08 -4.04 6.80
N THR A 103 -24.24 -3.61 5.56
CA THR A 103 -25.45 -2.98 5.04
C THR A 103 -25.82 -3.58 3.70
N PHE A 104 -27.13 -3.66 3.41
CA PHE A 104 -27.65 -4.21 2.17
C PHE A 104 -28.43 -3.15 1.44
N PHE A 105 -28.24 -3.09 0.11
CA PHE A 105 -28.83 -2.04 -0.69
C PHE A 105 -29.18 -2.52 -2.10
N TYR A 106 -30.22 -1.95 -2.67
CA TYR A 106 -30.53 -2.05 -4.07
C TYR A 106 -29.74 -1.00 -4.85
N SER A 107 -29.36 -1.29 -6.08
CA SER A 107 -28.65 -0.35 -6.92
C SER A 107 -29.09 -0.42 -8.37
N ARG A 108 -29.17 0.74 -9.02
CA ARG A 108 -29.20 0.93 -10.46
C ARG A 108 -28.20 2.00 -10.84
N THR A 109 -27.35 1.69 -11.80
CA THR A 109 -26.30 2.57 -12.30
C THR A 109 -26.68 3.13 -13.66
N TYR A 110 -26.11 4.28 -14.02
CA TYR A 110 -26.37 4.95 -15.29
C TYR A 110 -27.85 5.20 -15.56
N THR A 111 -28.63 5.47 -14.52
CA THR A 111 -30.08 5.62 -14.64
C THR A 111 -30.48 6.85 -15.42
N SER A 112 -31.57 6.72 -16.16
CA SER A 112 -32.27 7.83 -16.82
C SER A 112 -33.66 8.09 -16.24
N SER A 113 -34.01 7.46 -15.11
CA SER A 113 -35.37 7.47 -14.54
C SER A 113 -35.55 8.47 -13.40
N VAL A 114 -34.63 9.42 -13.22
CA VAL A 114 -34.73 10.50 -12.21
C VAL A 114 -34.87 11.87 -12.91
N TYR A 115 -35.83 12.65 -12.46
CA TYR A 115 -36.10 13.98 -13.03
C TYR A 115 -36.39 15.00 -11.92
N TYR A 116 -35.89 16.21 -12.15
CA TYR A 116 -36.35 17.40 -11.45
C TYR A 116 -36.84 18.43 -12.47
N GLU A 117 -38.14 18.75 -12.45
CA GLU A 117 -38.78 19.58 -13.48
C GLU A 117 -38.47 19.05 -14.89
N ASN A 118 -37.70 19.79 -15.67
CA ASN A 118 -37.28 19.42 -17.05
C ASN A 118 -35.83 18.91 -17.09
N THR A 119 -35.17 18.74 -15.94
CA THR A 119 -33.78 18.29 -15.86
C THR A 119 -33.76 16.78 -15.58
N SER A 120 -33.14 16.02 -16.46
CA SER A 120 -32.90 14.59 -16.29
C SER A 120 -31.56 14.36 -15.59
N PHE A 121 -31.57 13.49 -14.60
CA PHE A 121 -30.36 12.99 -13.96
C PHE A 121 -29.76 11.85 -14.80
N GLN A 122 -28.79 12.18 -15.66
CA GLN A 122 -28.20 11.19 -16.56
C GLN A 122 -26.87 10.68 -16.02
N GLY A 123 -26.68 9.37 -16.08
CA GLY A 123 -25.42 8.71 -15.77
C GLY A 123 -25.13 8.52 -14.28
N GLY A 124 -25.99 9.02 -13.40
CA GLY A 124 -25.84 8.80 -11.95
C GLY A 124 -26.44 7.48 -11.47
N SER A 125 -26.33 7.24 -10.18
CA SER A 125 -26.81 6.01 -9.52
C SER A 125 -27.99 6.27 -8.59
N ILE A 126 -28.89 5.28 -8.47
CA ILE A 126 -29.94 5.26 -7.47
C ILE A 126 -29.71 4.08 -6.55
N TYR A 127 -29.74 4.34 -5.24
CA TYR A 127 -29.60 3.31 -4.22
C TYR A 127 -30.85 3.26 -3.34
N GLY A 128 -31.32 2.03 -3.10
CA GLY A 128 -32.33 1.74 -2.08
C GLY A 128 -31.61 1.24 -0.83
N ILE A 129 -31.44 2.10 0.17
CA ILE A 129 -30.53 1.87 1.30
C ILE A 129 -31.28 1.53 2.60
N ASP A 130 -30.64 0.74 3.47
CA ASP A 130 -31.08 0.49 4.83
C ASP A 130 -30.60 1.60 5.80
N MET A 131 -30.98 1.49 7.08
CA MET A 131 -30.63 2.49 8.11
C MET A 131 -29.12 2.57 8.41
N LYS A 132 -28.37 1.51 8.15
CA LYS A 132 -26.94 1.42 8.47
C LYS A 132 -26.04 1.93 7.35
N TYR A 133 -26.58 2.09 6.14
CA TYR A 133 -25.81 2.39 4.93
C TYR A 133 -24.98 3.66 5.08
N LEU A 134 -25.61 4.76 5.51
CA LEU A 134 -24.91 6.05 5.62
C LEU A 134 -23.72 5.97 6.57
N ASP A 135 -23.91 5.36 7.73
CA ASP A 135 -22.85 5.17 8.71
C ASP A 135 -21.76 4.21 8.17
N THR A 136 -22.17 3.06 7.62
CA THR A 136 -21.23 2.06 7.09
C THR A 136 -20.37 2.61 5.97
N CYS A 137 -20.95 3.43 5.07
CA CYS A 137 -20.27 3.99 3.92
C CYS A 137 -19.67 5.38 4.18
N GLY A 138 -19.70 5.87 5.44
CA GLY A 138 -19.10 7.14 5.82
C GLY A 138 -19.78 8.38 5.26
N TYR A 139 -21.09 8.32 5.00
CA TYR A 139 -21.86 9.49 4.58
C TYR A 139 -22.31 10.33 5.77
N MET A 140 -22.13 11.62 5.66
CA MET A 140 -22.61 12.63 6.61
C MET A 140 -23.68 13.50 5.98
N VAL A 141 -24.64 13.94 6.79
CA VAL A 141 -25.68 14.88 6.36
C VAL A 141 -25.11 16.30 6.35
N ARG A 142 -25.00 16.91 5.18
CA ARG A 142 -24.51 18.27 4.99
C ARG A 142 -25.62 19.32 5.19
N SER A 143 -26.84 19.02 4.72
CA SER A 143 -28.01 19.90 4.81
C SER A 143 -29.28 19.07 4.97
N GLY A 144 -30.27 19.57 5.68
CA GLY A 144 -31.50 18.85 5.92
C GLY A 144 -31.38 17.78 7.02
N ARG A 145 -31.90 16.60 6.79
CA ARG A 145 -31.83 15.44 7.71
C ARG A 145 -31.58 14.13 6.97
N GLY A 146 -31.03 13.15 7.65
CA GLY A 146 -30.96 11.75 7.21
C GLY A 146 -32.28 11.02 7.34
N PHE A 147 -32.30 9.75 6.94
CA PHE A 147 -33.44 8.86 7.16
C PHE A 147 -33.63 8.56 8.64
N ILE A 148 -34.86 8.38 9.06
CA ILE A 148 -35.26 7.94 10.40
C ILE A 148 -36.11 6.68 10.27
N GLN A 149 -36.21 5.88 11.36
CA GLN A 149 -36.97 4.63 11.37
C GLN A 149 -38.38 4.80 10.79
N LYS A 150 -39.03 5.92 11.09
CA LYS A 150 -40.37 6.22 10.60
C LYS A 150 -40.49 6.32 9.09
N ASP A 151 -39.41 6.73 8.40
CA ASP A 151 -39.40 6.80 6.93
C ASP A 151 -39.44 5.40 6.30
N TYR A 152 -38.87 4.40 7.00
CA TYR A 152 -38.94 2.99 6.60
C TYR A 152 -40.28 2.33 6.98
N ASP A 153 -40.77 2.56 8.21
CA ASP A 153 -41.95 1.92 8.71
C ASP A 153 -43.23 2.37 8.00
N GLU A 154 -43.27 3.67 7.65
CA GLU A 154 -44.40 4.26 6.93
C GLU A 154 -44.18 4.31 5.42
N MET A 155 -43.05 3.74 4.92
CA MET A 155 -42.68 3.77 3.47
C MET A 155 -42.81 5.17 2.89
N ARG A 156 -42.22 6.17 3.58
CA ARG A 156 -42.29 7.56 3.15
C ARG A 156 -41.48 7.77 1.89
N LYS A 157 -42.07 8.41 0.89
CA LYS A 157 -41.42 8.79 -0.36
C LYS A 157 -40.49 9.99 -0.13
N VAL A 158 -39.39 9.74 0.55
CA VAL A 158 -38.32 10.69 0.86
C VAL A 158 -37.02 10.25 0.21
N VAL A 159 -36.16 11.21 -0.11
CA VAL A 159 -34.92 10.96 -0.83
C VAL A 159 -33.78 11.81 -0.26
N LEU A 160 -32.59 11.24 -0.22
CA LEU A 160 -31.34 11.93 -0.02
C LEU A 160 -30.62 12.03 -1.37
N VAL A 161 -29.92 13.14 -1.59
CA VAL A 161 -29.06 13.34 -2.77
C VAL A 161 -27.64 13.62 -2.27
N ASP A 162 -26.64 13.09 -2.95
CA ASP A 162 -25.27 13.52 -2.66
C ASP A 162 -24.99 14.90 -3.29
N SER A 163 -23.84 15.50 -2.97
CA SER A 163 -23.47 16.83 -3.45
C SER A 163 -23.43 16.89 -4.98
N ASN A 164 -22.95 15.86 -5.66
CA ASN A 164 -22.86 15.82 -7.11
C ASN A 164 -24.25 15.71 -7.78
N ALA A 165 -25.12 14.85 -7.24
CA ALA A 165 -26.50 14.75 -7.72
C ALA A 165 -27.29 16.05 -7.46
N ALA A 166 -27.03 16.73 -6.33
CA ALA A 166 -27.62 18.01 -6.03
C ALA A 166 -27.23 19.08 -7.05
N ASP A 167 -25.95 19.16 -7.39
CA ASP A 167 -25.46 20.11 -8.39
C ASP A 167 -26.00 19.81 -9.80
N ASN A 168 -26.03 18.54 -10.18
CA ASN A 168 -26.54 18.11 -11.50
C ASN A 168 -28.05 18.33 -11.68
N LEU A 169 -28.85 18.01 -10.65
CA LEU A 169 -30.33 18.16 -10.76
C LEU A 169 -30.80 19.55 -10.49
N PHE A 170 -30.22 20.29 -9.56
CA PHE A 170 -30.78 21.55 -9.07
C PHE A 170 -30.00 22.80 -9.51
N ALA A 171 -28.89 22.63 -10.24
CA ALA A 171 -28.09 23.73 -10.79
C ALA A 171 -27.74 24.81 -9.73
N GLY A 172 -27.32 24.41 -8.56
CA GLY A 172 -26.94 25.28 -7.45
C GLY A 172 -28.10 25.85 -6.62
N LYS A 173 -29.33 25.43 -6.86
CA LYS A 173 -30.49 25.74 -5.98
C LYS A 173 -30.53 24.78 -4.81
N ASP A 174 -31.04 25.23 -3.66
CA ASP A 174 -31.23 24.36 -2.48
C ASP A 174 -32.22 23.22 -2.83
N PRO A 175 -31.76 21.94 -2.75
CA PRO A 175 -32.60 20.79 -3.07
C PRO A 175 -33.56 20.41 -1.96
N VAL A 176 -33.31 20.81 -0.69
CA VAL A 176 -34.10 20.36 0.46
C VAL A 176 -35.54 20.88 0.35
N GLY A 177 -36.50 19.97 0.52
CA GLY A 177 -37.93 20.27 0.38
C GLY A 177 -38.46 20.28 -1.06
N LYS A 178 -37.60 20.06 -2.05
CA LYS A 178 -38.03 19.92 -3.47
C LYS A 178 -38.49 18.49 -3.73
N THR A 179 -39.33 18.33 -4.75
CA THR A 179 -39.79 17.01 -5.18
C THR A 179 -39.09 16.62 -6.46
N ILE A 180 -38.53 15.42 -6.51
CA ILE A 180 -37.98 14.79 -7.72
C ILE A 180 -38.82 13.58 -8.09
N GLU A 181 -38.83 13.21 -9.33
CA GLU A 181 -39.50 12.02 -9.84
C GLU A 181 -38.49 10.91 -10.01
N ILE A 182 -38.78 9.71 -9.43
CA ILE A 182 -37.99 8.51 -9.54
C ILE A 182 -38.91 7.39 -10.02
N GLY A 183 -38.66 6.85 -11.23
CA GLY A 183 -39.48 5.78 -11.77
C GLY A 183 -40.98 6.16 -11.92
N SER A 184 -41.28 7.40 -12.24
CA SER A 184 -42.64 8.00 -12.32
C SER A 184 -43.31 8.21 -10.96
N GLU A 185 -42.61 8.11 -9.86
CA GLU A 185 -43.13 8.36 -8.52
C GLU A 185 -42.46 9.59 -7.86
N PRO A 186 -43.26 10.47 -7.22
CA PRO A 186 -42.73 11.69 -6.62
C PRO A 186 -42.05 11.38 -5.26
N PHE A 187 -40.81 11.84 -5.06
CA PHE A 187 -40.05 11.76 -3.81
C PHE A 187 -39.64 13.16 -3.35
N THR A 188 -39.75 13.42 -2.06
CA THR A 188 -39.32 14.71 -1.48
C THR A 188 -37.90 14.64 -0.99
N VAL A 189 -37.03 15.53 -1.42
CA VAL A 189 -35.65 15.65 -0.96
C VAL A 189 -35.68 16.16 0.48
N ILE A 190 -35.13 15.35 1.41
CA ILE A 190 -35.08 15.66 2.85
C ILE A 190 -33.70 16.06 3.33
N GLY A 191 -32.64 15.79 2.54
CA GLY A 191 -31.29 16.18 2.89
C GLY A 191 -30.31 15.97 1.76
N VAL A 192 -29.18 16.64 1.90
CA VAL A 192 -27.98 16.46 1.09
C VAL A 192 -26.96 15.75 1.93
N VAL A 193 -26.32 14.72 1.36
CA VAL A 193 -25.29 13.94 2.02
C VAL A 193 -23.97 14.10 1.28
N GLU A 194 -22.88 13.94 2.02
CA GLU A 194 -21.53 14.00 1.49
C GLU A 194 -20.72 12.90 2.16
N GLN A 195 -19.88 12.22 1.38
CA GLN A 195 -19.01 11.20 1.94
C GLN A 195 -17.83 11.86 2.64
N ASN A 196 -17.46 11.38 3.84
CA ASN A 196 -16.33 11.90 4.61
C ASN A 196 -15.03 11.75 3.80
N ASP A 197 -14.11 12.71 3.94
CA ASP A 197 -12.81 12.72 3.27
C ASP A 197 -12.00 11.43 3.50
N ASP A 198 -12.15 10.79 4.66
CA ASP A 198 -11.51 9.52 4.99
C ASP A 198 -11.95 8.35 4.08
N TYR A 199 -13.10 8.48 3.43
CA TYR A 199 -13.67 7.50 2.50
C TYR A 199 -13.44 7.85 1.03
N GLN A 200 -12.86 9.02 0.76
CA GLN A 200 -12.55 9.46 -0.60
C GLN A 200 -11.09 9.16 -0.95
N PRO A 201 -10.79 8.82 -2.21
CA PRO A 201 -9.40 8.64 -2.63
C PRO A 201 -8.62 9.94 -2.51
N ASN A 202 -7.37 9.84 -2.10
CA ASN A 202 -6.50 10.99 -1.91
C ASN A 202 -6.00 11.53 -3.27
N ILE A 203 -6.74 12.49 -3.83
CA ILE A 203 -6.48 13.08 -5.15
C ILE A 203 -5.41 14.18 -4.99
N LYS A 204 -4.27 14.01 -5.66
CA LYS A 204 -3.12 14.93 -5.57
C LYS A 204 -2.87 15.74 -6.83
N THR A 205 -3.41 15.32 -7.98
CA THR A 205 -3.19 15.97 -9.27
C THR A 205 -4.49 16.41 -9.93
N ILE A 206 -4.42 17.44 -10.79
CA ILE A 206 -5.56 17.93 -11.56
C ILE A 206 -6.08 16.85 -12.52
N ASP A 207 -5.19 16.00 -13.02
CA ASP A 207 -5.58 14.92 -13.95
C ASP A 207 -6.35 13.81 -13.20
N GLU A 208 -5.89 13.41 -12.01
CA GLU A 208 -6.62 12.50 -11.13
C GLU A 208 -7.97 13.08 -10.71
N TYR A 209 -8.00 14.36 -10.34
CA TYR A 209 -9.24 15.07 -10.03
C TYR A 209 -10.23 15.02 -11.19
N ASN A 210 -9.81 15.37 -12.39
CA ASN A 210 -10.66 15.35 -13.56
C ASN A 210 -11.14 13.93 -13.89
N GLN A 211 -10.27 12.92 -13.76
CA GLN A 211 -10.64 11.52 -14.01
C GLN A 211 -11.66 11.04 -12.98
N TYR A 212 -11.45 11.33 -11.70
CA TYR A 212 -12.33 10.92 -10.61
C TYR A 212 -13.69 11.63 -10.70
N TYR A 213 -13.72 12.94 -10.82
CA TYR A 213 -14.97 13.71 -10.84
C TYR A 213 -15.74 13.62 -12.15
N GLN A 214 -15.10 13.35 -13.28
CA GLN A 214 -15.82 13.04 -14.53
C GLN A 214 -16.54 11.68 -14.48
N MET A 215 -16.11 10.75 -13.63
CA MET A 215 -16.77 9.45 -13.46
C MET A 215 -17.93 9.49 -12.44
N ILE A 216 -17.97 10.48 -11.52
CA ILE A 216 -18.98 10.54 -10.46
C ILE A 216 -20.10 11.51 -10.88
N MET A 217 -21.15 10.95 -11.44
CA MET A 217 -22.36 11.71 -11.80
C MET A 217 -23.26 12.01 -10.61
N GLY A 218 -22.97 11.42 -9.45
CA GLY A 218 -23.72 11.55 -8.21
C GLY A 218 -24.67 10.39 -7.92
N THR A 219 -25.19 10.39 -6.69
CA THR A 219 -26.05 9.30 -6.17
C THR A 219 -27.32 9.86 -5.53
N VAL A 220 -28.42 9.24 -5.85
CA VAL A 220 -29.75 9.48 -5.27
C VAL A 220 -30.08 8.28 -4.37
N MET A 221 -30.49 8.50 -3.14
CA MET A 221 -30.73 7.44 -2.15
C MET A 221 -32.16 7.49 -1.65
N ILE A 222 -32.87 6.37 -1.69
CA ILE A 222 -34.21 6.20 -1.13
C ILE A 222 -34.21 5.10 -0.06
N PRO A 223 -35.16 5.08 0.89
CA PRO A 223 -35.30 3.93 1.80
C PRO A 223 -35.53 2.64 1.00
N ASN A 224 -34.82 1.55 1.32
CA ASN A 224 -34.94 0.27 0.62
C ASN A 224 -36.38 -0.27 0.56
N LYS A 225 -37.18 -0.02 1.61
CA LYS A 225 -38.61 -0.38 1.62
C LYS A 225 -39.46 0.38 0.60
N CYS A 226 -38.98 1.54 0.13
CA CYS A 226 -39.63 2.29 -0.94
C CYS A 226 -39.20 1.83 -2.34
N TRP A 227 -38.20 0.97 -2.45
CA TRP A 227 -37.68 0.50 -3.74
C TRP A 227 -38.76 -0.11 -4.66
N PRO A 228 -39.65 -0.99 -4.17
CA PRO A 228 -40.71 -1.56 -4.99
C PRO A 228 -41.76 -0.56 -5.50
N MET A 229 -41.77 0.67 -4.99
CA MET A 229 -42.65 1.70 -5.49
C MET A 229 -42.15 2.32 -6.79
N ALA A 230 -40.83 2.42 -6.95
CA ALA A 230 -40.18 3.01 -8.10
C ALA A 230 -39.70 1.95 -9.11
N PHE A 231 -39.41 0.73 -8.64
CA PHE A 231 -38.77 -0.33 -9.42
C PHE A 231 -39.43 -1.69 -9.19
N LYS A 232 -38.78 -2.77 -9.61
CA LYS A 232 -39.28 -4.13 -9.41
C LYS A 232 -39.18 -4.56 -7.96
N PHE A 233 -40.13 -5.38 -7.51
CA PHE A 233 -40.19 -5.87 -6.14
C PHE A 233 -39.04 -6.85 -5.80
N ASP A 234 -38.62 -7.64 -6.74
CA ASP A 234 -37.73 -8.78 -6.61
C ASP A 234 -36.34 -8.52 -7.25
N GLU A 235 -35.80 -7.32 -7.05
CA GLU A 235 -34.43 -7.03 -7.46
C GLU A 235 -33.43 -7.54 -6.43
N PRO A 236 -32.25 -8.03 -6.86
CA PRO A 236 -31.23 -8.48 -5.95
C PRO A 236 -30.58 -7.32 -5.19
N GLU A 237 -30.23 -7.57 -3.95
CA GLU A 237 -29.49 -6.61 -3.13
C GLU A 237 -27.99 -6.88 -3.21
N ASN A 238 -27.22 -5.80 -3.17
CA ASN A 238 -25.77 -5.82 -2.96
C ASN A 238 -25.47 -5.54 -1.49
N ALA A 239 -24.23 -5.73 -1.06
CA ALA A 239 -23.82 -5.44 0.32
C ALA A 239 -22.56 -4.57 0.35
N VAL A 240 -22.43 -3.77 1.42
CA VAL A 240 -21.17 -3.15 1.82
C VAL A 240 -20.80 -3.68 3.18
N ILE A 241 -19.61 -4.22 3.31
CA ILE A 241 -19.08 -4.82 4.52
C ILE A 241 -17.99 -3.89 5.06
N ARG A 242 -18.10 -3.45 6.31
CA ARG A 242 -17.02 -2.76 7.02
C ARG A 242 -16.28 -3.79 7.85
N ALA A 243 -14.98 -3.98 7.53
CA ALA A 243 -14.09 -4.84 8.29
C ALA A 243 -13.54 -4.11 9.53
N ASP A 244 -13.11 -4.86 10.55
CA ASP A 244 -12.48 -4.35 11.76
C ASP A 244 -11.10 -3.73 11.50
N SER A 245 -10.47 -4.10 10.39
CA SER A 245 -9.18 -3.57 9.94
C SER A 245 -9.00 -3.69 8.43
N THR A 246 -8.13 -2.85 7.87
CA THR A 246 -7.80 -2.88 6.45
C THR A 246 -7.23 -4.23 6.00
N ASP A 247 -6.47 -4.91 6.86
CA ASP A 247 -5.86 -6.20 6.51
C ASP A 247 -6.89 -7.33 6.40
N ASN A 248 -8.04 -7.19 7.06
CA ASN A 248 -9.13 -8.16 7.07
C ASN A 248 -10.20 -7.91 5.99
N MET A 249 -10.12 -6.78 5.24
CA MET A 249 -11.10 -6.43 4.20
C MET A 249 -11.34 -7.56 3.20
N SER A 250 -10.26 -8.09 2.59
CA SER A 250 -10.39 -9.18 1.61
C SER A 250 -11.02 -10.44 2.20
N SER A 251 -10.67 -10.81 3.43
CA SER A 251 -11.22 -12.02 4.07
C SER A 251 -12.68 -11.84 4.43
N ALA A 252 -13.06 -10.68 5.00
CA ALA A 252 -14.44 -10.36 5.36
C ALA A 252 -15.34 -10.26 4.11
N GLY A 253 -14.87 -9.56 3.05
CA GLY A 253 -15.61 -9.44 1.79
C GLY A 253 -15.83 -10.78 1.08
N ASN A 254 -14.80 -11.62 0.98
CA ASN A 254 -14.92 -12.93 0.37
C ASN A 254 -15.81 -13.87 1.19
N ALA A 255 -15.69 -13.88 2.52
CA ALA A 255 -16.56 -14.67 3.39
C ALA A 255 -18.04 -14.24 3.27
N ALA A 256 -18.30 -12.92 3.18
CA ALA A 256 -19.64 -12.40 2.93
C ALA A 256 -20.17 -12.84 1.54
N ALA A 257 -19.35 -12.73 0.49
CA ALA A 257 -19.70 -13.21 -0.84
C ALA A 257 -20.02 -14.71 -0.85
N ASP A 258 -19.27 -15.53 -0.10
CA ASP A 258 -19.51 -16.96 0.00
C ASP A 258 -20.87 -17.26 0.68
N ILE A 259 -21.26 -16.54 1.73
CA ILE A 259 -22.58 -16.66 2.34
C ILE A 259 -23.67 -16.21 1.36
N MET A 260 -23.51 -15.08 0.68
CA MET A 260 -24.48 -14.56 -0.29
C MET A 260 -24.63 -15.50 -1.51
N ASN A 261 -23.61 -16.27 -1.81
CA ASN A 261 -23.66 -17.30 -2.86
C ASN A 261 -24.27 -18.63 -2.42
N GLN A 262 -24.62 -18.80 -1.14
CA GLN A 262 -25.27 -20.04 -0.67
C GLN A 262 -26.64 -20.19 -1.35
N GLY A 263 -26.88 -21.36 -1.89
CA GLY A 263 -28.11 -21.64 -2.64
C GLY A 263 -28.05 -21.31 -4.12
N ILE A 264 -27.05 -20.58 -4.60
CA ILE A 264 -26.83 -20.38 -6.02
C ILE A 264 -26.07 -21.57 -6.61
N ASN A 265 -26.65 -22.23 -7.58
CA ASN A 265 -25.96 -23.30 -8.30
C ASN A 265 -24.96 -22.69 -9.31
N THR A 266 -23.74 -22.43 -8.84
CA THR A 266 -22.69 -21.79 -9.65
C THR A 266 -22.25 -22.59 -10.88
N ASN A 267 -22.64 -23.86 -11.00
CA ASN A 267 -22.36 -24.68 -12.19
C ASN A 267 -23.39 -24.44 -13.33
N THR A 268 -24.59 -23.99 -12.99
CA THR A 268 -25.68 -23.79 -13.96
C THR A 268 -26.07 -22.32 -14.10
N SER A 269 -25.86 -21.51 -13.07
CA SER A 269 -26.15 -20.06 -13.05
C SER A 269 -24.90 -19.27 -13.37
N LYS A 270 -25.04 -18.23 -14.17
CA LYS A 270 -23.99 -17.21 -14.39
C LYS A 270 -23.98 -16.12 -13.30
N TYR A 271 -25.01 -16.12 -12.44
CA TYR A 271 -25.04 -15.19 -11.31
C TYR A 271 -24.08 -15.63 -10.21
N LYS A 272 -23.30 -14.66 -9.71
CA LYS A 272 -22.39 -14.88 -8.60
C LYS A 272 -22.13 -13.56 -7.87
N TYR A 273 -22.26 -13.55 -6.55
CA TYR A 273 -21.75 -12.46 -5.72
C TYR A 273 -20.23 -12.48 -5.68
N LYS A 274 -19.63 -11.35 -5.93
CA LYS A 274 -18.17 -11.14 -5.85
C LYS A 274 -17.88 -9.96 -4.95
N ALA A 275 -16.87 -10.09 -4.10
CA ALA A 275 -16.33 -8.96 -3.37
C ALA A 275 -15.44 -8.12 -4.32
N ASP A 276 -15.61 -6.81 -4.28
CA ASP A 276 -14.68 -5.88 -4.93
C ASP A 276 -13.43 -5.77 -4.05
N ASP A 277 -12.45 -6.62 -4.37
CA ASP A 277 -11.28 -6.80 -3.55
C ASP A 277 -10.19 -5.77 -3.91
N VAL A 278 -10.43 -4.50 -3.53
CA VAL A 278 -9.46 -3.40 -3.68
C VAL A 278 -8.15 -3.76 -2.98
N MET A 279 -8.20 -4.44 -1.82
CA MET A 279 -7.00 -4.90 -1.12
C MET A 279 -6.21 -5.93 -1.95
N GLN A 280 -6.88 -6.79 -2.71
CA GLN A 280 -6.19 -7.71 -3.63
C GLN A 280 -5.52 -6.97 -4.78
N GLN A 281 -6.13 -5.90 -5.28
CA GLN A 281 -5.50 -5.02 -6.27
C GLN A 281 -4.26 -4.34 -5.69
N VAL A 282 -4.35 -3.79 -4.47
CA VAL A 282 -3.20 -3.25 -3.72
C VAL A 282 -2.09 -4.30 -3.60
N LYS A 283 -2.41 -5.50 -3.15
CA LYS A 283 -1.44 -6.60 -3.02
C LYS A 283 -0.80 -6.99 -4.36
N ASN A 284 -1.54 -6.97 -5.44
CA ASN A 284 -1.02 -7.27 -6.78
C ASN A 284 -0.04 -6.18 -7.26
N LEU A 285 -0.38 -4.90 -7.05
CA LEU A 285 0.51 -3.77 -7.36
C LEU A 285 1.76 -3.79 -6.49
N GLN A 286 1.61 -4.10 -5.20
CA GLN A 286 2.75 -4.28 -4.29
C GLN A 286 3.67 -5.41 -4.75
N LYS A 287 3.15 -6.59 -5.15
CA LYS A 287 3.95 -7.70 -5.68
C LYS A 287 4.71 -7.33 -6.95
N LEU A 288 4.08 -6.57 -7.86
CA LEU A 288 4.78 -6.06 -9.05
C LEU A 288 5.93 -5.13 -8.67
N SER A 289 5.68 -4.22 -7.74
CA SER A 289 6.71 -3.33 -7.19
C SER A 289 7.84 -4.13 -6.52
N GLU A 290 7.53 -5.09 -5.66
CA GLU A 290 8.51 -5.97 -5.00
C GLU A 290 9.37 -6.75 -5.99
N SER A 291 8.79 -7.26 -7.06
CA SER A 291 9.54 -7.99 -8.11
C SER A 291 10.58 -7.11 -8.80
N THR A 292 10.17 -5.90 -9.21
CA THR A 292 11.07 -4.92 -9.83
C THR A 292 12.18 -4.51 -8.86
N ASN A 293 11.81 -4.32 -7.61
CA ASN A 293 12.71 -3.86 -6.55
C ASN A 293 13.73 -4.93 -6.14
N THR A 294 13.34 -6.20 -6.15
CA THR A 294 14.26 -7.32 -5.94
C THR A 294 15.39 -7.28 -6.98
N GLN A 295 15.09 -6.99 -8.24
CA GLN A 295 16.12 -6.83 -9.27
C GLN A 295 17.08 -5.67 -8.97
N LEU A 296 16.56 -4.52 -8.53
CA LEU A 296 17.39 -3.37 -8.15
C LEU A 296 18.28 -3.65 -6.94
N ILE A 297 17.79 -4.40 -5.95
CA ILE A 297 18.58 -4.85 -4.79
C ILE A 297 19.71 -5.78 -5.22
N TRP A 298 19.48 -6.68 -6.18
CA TRP A 298 20.54 -7.51 -6.75
C TRP A 298 21.63 -6.67 -7.41
N ILE A 299 21.27 -5.66 -8.18
CA ILE A 299 22.23 -4.74 -8.82
C ILE A 299 23.03 -3.97 -7.77
N ALA A 300 22.37 -3.44 -6.73
CA ALA A 300 23.05 -2.76 -5.63
C ALA A 300 23.98 -3.71 -4.85
N SER A 301 23.59 -4.97 -4.68
CA SER A 301 24.42 -6.00 -4.04
C SER A 301 25.68 -6.32 -4.82
N ILE A 302 25.61 -6.36 -6.15
CA ILE A 302 26.79 -6.49 -7.03
C ILE A 302 27.74 -5.30 -6.83
N SER A 303 27.21 -4.08 -6.76
CA SER A 303 28.02 -2.88 -6.48
C SER A 303 28.75 -2.98 -5.14
N LEU A 304 28.08 -3.53 -4.13
CA LEU A 304 28.68 -3.75 -2.81
C LEU A 304 29.76 -4.83 -2.83
N LEU A 305 29.59 -5.90 -3.61
CA LEU A 305 30.64 -6.91 -3.83
C LEU A 305 31.88 -6.31 -4.50
N VAL A 306 31.69 -5.45 -5.51
CA VAL A 306 32.80 -4.73 -6.16
C VAL A 306 33.53 -3.82 -5.16
N GLY A 307 32.78 -3.13 -4.28
CA GLY A 307 33.32 -2.38 -3.15
C GLY A 307 34.15 -3.25 -2.21
N GLY A 308 33.67 -4.46 -1.89
CA GLY A 308 34.39 -5.47 -1.07
C GLY A 308 35.70 -5.94 -1.70
N ILE A 309 35.72 -6.17 -3.01
CA ILE A 309 36.98 -6.48 -3.76
C ILE A 309 37.94 -5.29 -3.66
N GLY A 310 37.44 -4.05 -3.73
CA GLY A 310 38.23 -2.85 -3.50
C GLY A 310 38.88 -2.85 -2.10
N VAL A 311 38.13 -3.21 -1.07
CA VAL A 311 38.66 -3.39 0.32
C VAL A 311 39.76 -4.43 0.34
N MET A 312 39.54 -5.61 -0.25
CA MET A 312 40.53 -6.69 -0.30
C MET A 312 41.83 -6.23 -0.96
N ASN A 313 41.75 -5.57 -2.12
CA ASN A 313 42.93 -5.10 -2.84
C ASN A 313 43.75 -4.09 -2.04
N ILE A 314 43.07 -3.16 -1.36
CA ILE A 314 43.76 -2.14 -0.57
C ILE A 314 44.34 -2.74 0.71
N MET A 315 43.64 -3.68 1.34
CA MET A 315 44.20 -4.42 2.47
C MET A 315 45.45 -5.24 2.10
N LEU A 316 45.46 -5.84 0.89
CA LEU A 316 46.67 -6.54 0.40
C LEU A 316 47.85 -5.57 0.23
N VAL A 317 47.62 -4.38 -0.33
CA VAL A 317 48.64 -3.32 -0.44
C VAL A 317 49.07 -2.86 0.96
N SER A 318 48.15 -2.66 1.89
CA SER A 318 48.48 -2.28 3.28
C SER A 318 49.34 -3.32 3.99
N VAL A 319 49.07 -4.61 3.78
CA VAL A 319 49.90 -5.71 4.33
C VAL A 319 51.30 -5.67 3.76
N THR A 320 51.46 -5.44 2.45
CA THR A 320 52.80 -5.34 1.83
C THR A 320 53.59 -4.11 2.30
N GLU A 321 52.96 -2.97 2.44
CA GLU A 321 53.58 -1.74 2.99
C GLU A 321 53.99 -1.87 4.46
N ARG A 322 53.28 -2.68 5.26
CA ARG A 322 53.57 -2.90 6.68
C ARG A 322 54.27 -4.25 6.96
N THR A 323 54.92 -4.86 5.94
CA THR A 323 55.55 -6.17 6.07
C THR A 323 56.59 -6.19 7.19
N SER A 324 57.46 -5.17 7.26
CA SER A 324 58.53 -5.05 8.30
C SER A 324 57.94 -4.88 9.70
N GLU A 325 56.88 -4.11 9.88
CA GLU A 325 56.16 -3.93 11.15
C GLU A 325 55.56 -5.26 11.64
N ILE A 326 54.91 -6.01 10.71
CA ILE A 326 54.33 -7.33 10.98
C ILE A 326 55.45 -8.32 11.39
N GLY A 327 56.59 -8.29 10.67
CA GLY A 327 57.77 -9.11 10.94
C GLY A 327 58.33 -8.84 12.34
N LEU A 328 58.46 -7.58 12.71
CA LEU A 328 58.91 -7.16 14.05
C LEU A 328 57.95 -7.65 15.15
N LYS A 329 56.65 -7.45 14.99
CA LYS A 329 55.65 -7.96 15.95
C LYS A 329 55.75 -9.49 16.14
N LYS A 330 55.94 -10.22 15.06
CA LYS A 330 56.11 -11.69 15.12
C LYS A 330 57.45 -12.11 15.74
N ALA A 331 58.52 -11.38 15.46
CA ALA A 331 59.84 -11.65 16.03
C ALA A 331 59.87 -11.49 17.59
N ILE A 332 59.08 -10.54 18.10
CA ILE A 332 58.92 -10.35 19.56
C ILE A 332 57.80 -11.25 20.18
N GLY A 333 57.25 -12.22 19.39
CA GLY A 333 56.38 -13.30 19.93
C GLY A 333 54.89 -13.12 19.69
N ALA A 334 54.44 -12.24 18.81
CA ALA A 334 53.00 -12.09 18.46
C ALA A 334 52.46 -13.37 17.81
N ARG A 335 51.38 -13.93 18.35
CA ARG A 335 50.70 -15.11 17.80
C ARG A 335 50.01 -14.79 16.47
N LYS A 336 49.98 -15.76 15.53
CA LYS A 336 49.25 -15.62 14.24
C LYS A 336 47.83 -15.10 14.40
N LYS A 337 47.09 -15.60 15.40
CA LYS A 337 45.72 -15.13 15.67
C LYS A 337 45.62 -13.63 15.98
N VAL A 338 46.61 -13.07 16.68
CA VAL A 338 46.61 -11.64 17.04
C VAL A 338 46.75 -10.77 15.81
N ILE A 339 47.67 -11.14 14.90
CA ILE A 339 47.86 -10.43 13.61
C ILE A 339 46.59 -10.56 12.75
N LEU A 340 46.06 -11.79 12.63
CA LEU A 340 44.81 -12.03 11.87
C LEU A 340 43.67 -11.16 12.38
N PHE A 341 43.39 -11.17 13.68
CA PHE A 341 42.32 -10.36 14.27
C PHE A 341 42.58 -8.85 14.14
N GLN A 342 43.82 -8.39 14.16
CA GLN A 342 44.16 -6.99 13.98
C GLN A 342 43.73 -6.50 12.59
N PHE A 343 44.13 -7.20 11.52
CA PHE A 343 43.79 -6.82 10.15
C PHE A 343 42.32 -7.05 9.82
N LEU A 344 41.73 -8.11 10.38
CA LEU A 344 40.29 -8.39 10.19
C LEU A 344 39.40 -7.31 10.86
N THR A 345 39.79 -6.86 12.07
CA THR A 345 39.05 -5.72 12.70
C THR A 345 39.27 -4.43 11.96
N GLU A 346 40.44 -4.18 11.35
CA GLU A 346 40.68 -2.99 10.52
C GLU A 346 39.76 -2.98 9.30
N ALA A 347 39.66 -4.09 8.55
CA ALA A 347 38.77 -4.25 7.42
C ALA A 347 37.29 -4.09 7.83
N SER A 348 36.86 -4.76 8.91
CA SER A 348 35.47 -4.69 9.39
C SER A 348 35.08 -3.28 9.87
N MET A 349 35.99 -2.55 10.53
CA MET A 349 35.74 -1.17 10.93
C MET A 349 35.61 -0.24 9.74
N LEU A 350 36.48 -0.39 8.75
CA LEU A 350 36.47 0.43 7.54
C LEU A 350 35.14 0.24 6.80
N THR A 351 34.67 -0.99 6.66
CA THR A 351 33.40 -1.28 5.99
C THR A 351 32.18 -0.87 6.84
N SER A 352 32.23 -1.00 8.16
CA SER A 352 31.15 -0.54 9.05
C SER A 352 31.00 0.98 9.02
N ILE A 353 32.11 1.72 9.06
CA ILE A 353 32.10 3.19 8.94
C ILE A 353 31.55 3.59 7.56
N GLY A 354 32.01 2.93 6.49
CA GLY A 354 31.47 3.13 5.14
C GLY A 354 29.96 2.84 5.09
N GLY A 355 29.52 1.78 5.80
CA GLY A 355 28.12 1.41 5.94
C GLY A 355 27.26 2.48 6.61
N VAL A 356 27.71 3.01 7.74
CA VAL A 356 27.00 4.09 8.46
C VAL A 356 26.94 5.37 7.62
N ILE A 357 28.03 5.75 6.96
CA ILE A 357 28.04 6.90 6.04
C ILE A 357 27.11 6.63 4.86
N GLY A 358 27.12 5.41 4.31
CA GLY A 358 26.24 4.98 3.24
C GLY A 358 24.75 5.09 3.61
N VAL A 359 24.37 4.76 4.85
CA VAL A 359 23.01 4.95 5.35
C VAL A 359 22.63 6.43 5.38
N ILE A 360 23.50 7.30 5.90
CA ILE A 360 23.24 8.75 5.96
C ILE A 360 23.06 9.33 4.55
N VAL A 361 23.97 8.98 3.65
CA VAL A 361 23.91 9.38 2.22
C VAL A 361 22.66 8.81 1.56
N GLY A 362 22.30 7.55 1.83
CA GLY A 362 21.12 6.89 1.29
C GLY A 362 19.81 7.57 1.71
N ILE A 363 19.69 7.93 2.98
CA ILE A 363 18.53 8.69 3.50
C ILE A 363 18.46 10.08 2.85
N ALA A 364 19.59 10.77 2.71
CA ALA A 364 19.62 12.06 2.04
C ALA A 364 19.23 11.92 0.56
N LEU A 365 19.76 10.91 -0.12
CA LEU A 365 19.45 10.62 -1.53
C LEU A 365 17.98 10.26 -1.72
N SER A 366 17.38 9.45 -0.84
CA SER A 366 15.95 9.10 -0.93
C SER A 366 15.05 10.34 -0.84
N LYS A 367 15.39 11.31 0.02
CA LYS A 367 14.64 12.58 0.10
C LYS A 367 14.76 13.41 -1.18
N VAL A 368 15.98 13.53 -1.73
CA VAL A 368 16.20 14.24 -2.99
C VAL A 368 15.43 13.59 -4.14
N VAL A 369 15.46 12.26 -4.22
CA VAL A 369 14.68 11.51 -5.24
C VAL A 369 13.19 11.76 -5.04
N SER A 370 12.68 11.74 -3.80
CA SER A 370 11.29 12.04 -3.48
C SER A 370 10.86 13.43 -3.97
N GLU A 371 11.67 14.46 -3.70
CA GLU A 371 11.38 15.83 -4.15
C GLU A 371 11.40 16.00 -5.67
N LEU A 372 12.28 15.28 -6.35
CA LEU A 372 12.44 15.38 -7.83
C LEU A 372 11.40 14.54 -8.59
N SER A 373 11.05 13.36 -8.09
CA SER A 373 10.16 12.41 -8.78
C SER A 373 8.71 12.44 -8.29
N GLY A 374 8.43 13.15 -7.18
CA GLY A 374 7.13 13.09 -6.51
C GLY A 374 6.83 11.75 -5.82
N ALA A 375 7.73 10.76 -5.92
CA ALA A 375 7.53 9.46 -5.31
C ALA A 375 7.72 9.54 -3.78
N PRO A 376 6.77 9.06 -2.97
CA PRO A 376 6.90 9.07 -1.53
C PRO A 376 8.01 8.16 -1.05
N THR A 377 8.65 8.52 0.05
CA THR A 377 9.69 7.70 0.68
C THR A 377 9.38 7.48 2.14
N ALA A 378 9.54 6.25 2.62
CA ALA A 378 9.38 5.88 4.02
C ALA A 378 10.65 5.19 4.52
N ILE A 379 11.18 5.66 5.67
CA ILE A 379 12.41 5.11 6.23
C ILE A 379 12.13 3.73 6.82
N SER A 380 12.93 2.74 6.40
CA SER A 380 12.86 1.38 6.92
C SER A 380 13.99 1.10 7.93
N ILE A 381 13.67 1.10 9.21
CA ILE A 381 14.63 0.78 10.28
C ILE A 381 15.25 -0.62 10.12
N PRO A 382 14.49 -1.68 9.77
CA PRO A 382 15.08 -3.00 9.50
C PRO A 382 16.09 -2.98 8.34
N ALA A 383 15.83 -2.20 7.28
CA ALA A 383 16.76 -2.07 6.16
C ALA A 383 18.06 -1.36 6.57
N ILE A 384 17.99 -0.34 7.42
CA ILE A 384 19.17 0.35 7.96
C ILE A 384 20.04 -0.62 8.74
N ILE A 385 19.46 -1.35 9.70
CA ILE A 385 20.20 -2.31 10.53
C ILE A 385 20.79 -3.43 9.66
N GLY A 386 19.98 -3.98 8.76
CA GLY A 386 20.40 -5.03 7.82
C GLY A 386 21.58 -4.60 6.93
N SER A 387 21.53 -3.37 6.41
CA SER A 387 22.59 -2.82 5.54
C SER A 387 23.92 -2.65 6.28
N VAL A 388 23.89 -2.17 7.53
CA VAL A 388 25.10 -2.01 8.35
C VAL A 388 25.69 -3.38 8.73
N LEU A 389 24.85 -4.33 9.11
CA LEU A 389 25.30 -5.70 9.40
C LEU A 389 25.89 -6.36 8.15
N PHE A 390 25.26 -6.17 7.00
CA PHE A 390 25.74 -6.73 5.74
C PHE A 390 27.06 -6.10 5.30
N SER A 391 27.26 -4.78 5.49
CA SER A 391 28.54 -4.15 5.20
C SER A 391 29.68 -4.66 6.09
N THR A 392 29.37 -4.89 7.37
CA THR A 392 30.33 -5.49 8.30
C THR A 392 30.71 -6.91 7.88
N LEU A 393 29.73 -7.71 7.47
CA LEU A 393 29.95 -9.07 6.94
C LEU A 393 30.85 -9.06 5.70
N ILE A 394 30.62 -8.15 4.76
CA ILE A 394 31.47 -7.94 3.59
C ILE A 394 32.90 -7.62 4.00
N GLY A 395 33.09 -6.75 5.01
CA GLY A 395 34.42 -6.44 5.55
C GLY A 395 35.13 -7.66 6.13
N VAL A 396 34.39 -8.53 6.82
CA VAL A 396 34.94 -9.78 7.34
C VAL A 396 35.34 -10.75 6.21
N ILE A 397 34.47 -10.95 5.22
CA ILE A 397 34.69 -11.88 4.11
C ILE A 397 35.89 -11.44 3.26
N PHE A 398 35.89 -10.20 2.79
CA PHE A 398 36.95 -9.70 1.91
C PHE A 398 38.22 -9.29 2.66
N GLY A 399 38.12 -9.02 3.96
CA GLY A 399 39.27 -8.81 4.84
C GLY A 399 39.98 -10.10 5.28
N LEU A 400 39.33 -11.25 5.17
CA LEU A 400 39.88 -12.53 5.66
C LEU A 400 41.16 -12.93 4.90
N LEU A 401 41.15 -12.91 3.58
CA LEU A 401 42.25 -13.31 2.74
C LEU A 401 43.53 -12.47 2.99
N PRO A 402 43.48 -11.11 2.98
CA PRO A 402 44.65 -10.30 3.34
C PRO A 402 45.09 -10.50 4.78
N SER A 403 44.16 -10.70 5.72
CA SER A 403 44.49 -10.94 7.12
C SER A 403 45.21 -12.27 7.34
N VAL A 404 44.84 -13.33 6.63
CA VAL A 404 45.53 -14.62 6.63
C VAL A 404 46.93 -14.47 6.05
N LYS A 405 47.06 -13.78 4.90
CA LYS A 405 48.38 -13.49 4.31
C LYS A 405 49.30 -12.77 5.29
N ALA A 406 48.83 -11.73 5.98
CA ALA A 406 49.56 -11.00 7.00
C ALA A 406 49.99 -11.93 8.16
N ALA A 407 49.04 -12.79 8.61
CA ALA A 407 49.29 -13.72 9.70
C ALA A 407 50.30 -14.83 9.35
N ASP A 408 50.45 -15.18 8.08
CA ASP A 408 51.37 -16.27 7.62
C ASP A 408 52.75 -15.78 7.20
N LEU A 409 53.01 -14.46 7.16
CA LEU A 409 54.33 -13.91 6.85
C LEU A 409 55.42 -14.53 7.77
N ASN A 410 56.55 -14.92 7.16
CA ASN A 410 57.72 -15.38 7.91
C ASN A 410 58.48 -14.16 8.51
N PRO A 411 58.75 -14.11 9.82
CA PRO A 411 59.43 -12.97 10.43
C PRO A 411 60.78 -12.64 9.80
N ILE A 412 61.54 -13.64 9.39
CA ILE A 412 62.88 -13.46 8.80
C ILE A 412 62.80 -12.80 7.47
N ASP A 413 61.89 -13.30 6.60
CA ASP A 413 61.71 -12.76 5.26
C ASP A 413 61.08 -11.36 5.31
N ALA A 414 60.16 -11.13 6.27
CA ALA A 414 59.50 -9.85 6.48
C ALA A 414 60.44 -8.73 6.98
N LEU A 415 61.44 -9.06 7.77
CA LEU A 415 62.46 -8.10 8.25
C LEU A 415 63.57 -7.85 7.18
N ARG A 416 63.70 -8.74 6.19
CA ARG A 416 64.69 -8.62 5.13
C ARG A 416 64.18 -7.87 3.88
N SER A 417 62.84 -7.73 3.77
CA SER A 417 62.21 -6.97 2.72
C SER A 417 62.32 -5.46 3.00
N GLU A 418 63.23 -4.76 2.38
CA GLU A 418 63.24 -3.30 2.26
C GLU A 418 62.30 -2.86 1.13
#